data_d0da8390bf32cdb0132c8a921e149711
#
_entry.id   d0da8390bf32cdb0132c8a921e149711
#
_cell.length_a   1.000
_cell.length_b   1.000
_cell.length_c   1.000
_cell.angle_alpha   90.00
_cell.angle_beta   90.00
_cell.angle_gamma   90.00
#
_symmetry.space_group_name_H-M   'P 1'
#
loop_
_entity.id
_entity.type
_entity.pdbx_description
1 polymer ?
#
loop_
_entity_poly.entity_id
_entity_poly.type
_entity_poly.pdbx_seq_one_letter_code
_entity_poly.pdbx_strand_id
1 'polypeptide(L)'
;MPRYHNINGNQVQFTAEEETARDNEEAAWANAAPTRALADLRFKRDNLLKACDWEITSELEKGNAISDEMKTYRQALRDLPNGKDTVDKCNNATWPTKP
;
A
#
# COMPACT_ATOMS: atom_id res chain seq x y z
N MET A 1 6.71 22.66 18.75
CA MET A 1 7.03 23.92 18.03
C MET A 1 5.76 24.69 17.76
N PRO A 2 5.74 26.00 18.02
CA PRO A 2 4.57 26.82 17.66
C PRO A 2 4.36 26.81 16.14
N ARG A 3 3.10 26.83 15.73
CA ARG A 3 2.70 26.94 14.32
C ARG A 3 2.12 28.34 14.08
N TYR A 4 2.19 28.78 12.84
CA TYR A 4 1.78 30.11 12.46
C TYR A 4 0.94 30.07 11.20
N HIS A 5 -0.09 30.93 11.17
CA HIS A 5 -0.81 31.26 9.94
C HIS A 5 -0.04 32.35 9.19
N ASN A 6 -0.02 32.29 7.88
CA ASN A 6 0.49 33.34 7.04
C ASN A 6 -0.72 34.10 6.45
N ILE A 7 -1.05 35.23 7.07
CA ILE A 7 -2.22 36.05 6.71
C ILE A 7 -1.73 37.40 6.19
N ASN A 8 -1.99 37.69 4.93
CA ASN A 8 -1.59 38.95 4.28
C ASN A 8 -0.10 39.30 4.45
N GLY A 9 0.76 38.25 4.38
CA GLY A 9 2.18 38.42 4.56
C GLY A 9 2.64 38.45 6.02
N ASN A 10 1.73 38.40 6.98
CA ASN A 10 2.03 38.37 8.40
C ASN A 10 1.87 36.97 8.98
N GLN A 11 2.79 36.59 9.86
CA GLN A 11 2.69 35.34 10.61
C GLN A 11 1.83 35.60 11.86
N VAL A 12 0.79 34.78 12.02
CA VAL A 12 -0.09 34.78 13.20
C VAL A 12 0.02 33.43 13.87
N GLN A 13 0.44 33.43 15.13
CA GLN A 13 0.61 32.19 15.89
C GLN A 13 -0.72 31.45 16.04
N PHE A 14 -0.69 30.11 15.92
CA PHE A 14 -1.85 29.28 16.20
C PHE A 14 -2.28 29.43 17.64
N THR A 15 -3.60 29.41 17.87
CA THR A 15 -4.16 29.30 19.22
C THR A 15 -3.89 27.90 19.77
N ALA A 16 -4.05 27.73 21.09
CA ALA A 16 -3.91 26.41 21.72
C ALA A 16 -4.89 25.37 21.12
N GLU A 17 -6.09 25.81 20.78
CA GLU A 17 -7.10 24.94 20.15
C GLU A 17 -6.67 24.52 18.74
N GLU A 18 -6.11 25.43 17.95
CA GLU A 18 -5.60 25.15 16.62
C GLU A 18 -4.40 24.20 16.67
N GLU A 19 -3.50 24.41 17.63
CA GLU A 19 -2.35 23.51 17.87
C GLU A 19 -2.82 22.09 18.18
N THR A 20 -3.80 21.94 19.07
CA THR A 20 -4.37 20.63 19.45
C THR A 20 -5.05 19.96 18.25
N ALA A 21 -5.82 20.69 17.47
CA ALA A 21 -6.48 20.16 16.28
C ALA A 21 -5.45 19.65 15.26
N ARG A 22 -4.38 20.39 15.05
CA ARG A 22 -3.31 19.99 14.13
C ARG A 22 -2.56 18.77 14.63
N ASP A 23 -2.26 18.72 15.93
CA ASP A 23 -1.61 17.57 16.54
C ASP A 23 -2.45 16.30 16.40
N ASN A 24 -3.78 16.41 16.57
CA ASN A 24 -4.69 15.29 16.40
C ASN A 24 -4.74 14.82 14.93
N GLU A 25 -4.74 15.74 13.97
CA GLU A 25 -4.68 15.42 12.55
C GLU A 25 -3.38 14.68 12.19
N GLU A 26 -2.25 15.16 12.70
CA GLU A 26 -0.95 14.52 12.46
C GLU A 26 -0.88 13.14 13.09
N ALA A 27 -1.41 12.96 14.31
CA ALA A 27 -1.46 11.66 14.97
C ALA A 27 -2.35 10.68 14.19
N ALA A 28 -3.52 11.12 13.71
CA ALA A 28 -4.41 10.30 12.91
C ALA A 28 -3.75 9.87 11.59
N TRP A 29 -3.05 10.79 10.93
CA TRP A 29 -2.30 10.50 9.72
C TRP A 29 -1.20 9.46 9.97
N ALA A 30 -0.41 9.63 11.03
CA ALA A 30 0.66 8.70 11.41
C ALA A 30 0.09 7.33 11.77
N ASN A 31 -1.02 7.28 12.51
CA ASN A 31 -1.66 6.04 12.91
C ASN A 31 -2.26 5.28 11.72
N ALA A 32 -2.61 5.97 10.64
CA ALA A 32 -3.12 5.36 9.42
C ALA A 32 -2.01 4.93 8.45
N ALA A 33 -0.74 5.17 8.74
CA ALA A 33 0.38 4.81 7.86
C ALA A 33 0.43 3.32 7.52
N PRO A 34 0.24 2.37 8.47
CA PRO A 34 0.20 0.95 8.11
C PRO A 34 -0.92 0.61 7.14
N THR A 35 -2.10 1.20 7.30
CA THR A 35 -3.24 0.99 6.41
C THR A 35 -2.93 1.49 5.00
N ARG A 36 -2.29 2.67 4.87
CA ARG A 36 -1.88 3.20 3.56
C ARG A 36 -0.83 2.32 2.91
N ALA A 37 0.18 1.89 3.67
CA ALA A 37 1.24 1.03 3.17
C ALA A 37 0.67 -0.32 2.67
N LEU A 38 -0.29 -0.89 3.39
CA LEU A 38 -0.96 -2.12 2.98
C LEU A 38 -1.81 -1.91 1.73
N ALA A 39 -2.51 -0.78 1.61
CA ALA A 39 -3.28 -0.44 0.42
C ALA A 39 -2.37 -0.33 -0.82
N ASP A 40 -1.22 0.31 -0.70
CA ASP A 40 -0.23 0.44 -1.78
C ASP A 40 0.34 -0.93 -2.16
N LEU A 41 0.63 -1.77 -1.19
CA LEU A 41 1.09 -3.14 -1.43
C LEU A 41 0.05 -3.95 -2.19
N ARG A 42 -1.22 -3.89 -1.79
CA ARG A 42 -2.32 -4.59 -2.46
C ARG A 42 -2.51 -4.08 -3.88
N PHE A 43 -2.40 -2.78 -4.10
CA PHE A 43 -2.51 -2.18 -5.42
C PHE A 43 -1.43 -2.73 -6.37
N LYS A 44 -0.18 -2.76 -5.91
CA LYS A 44 0.93 -3.32 -6.66
C LYS A 44 0.73 -4.82 -6.94
N ARG A 45 0.30 -5.57 -5.92
CA ARG A 45 -0.02 -6.99 -6.06
C ARG A 45 -1.09 -7.22 -7.12
N ASP A 46 -2.18 -6.44 -7.07
CA ASP A 46 -3.30 -6.58 -8.00
C ASP A 46 -2.86 -6.29 -9.43
N ASN A 47 -1.99 -5.31 -9.63
CA ASN A 47 -1.42 -5.02 -10.95
C ASN A 47 -0.57 -6.17 -11.48
N LEU A 48 0.21 -6.83 -10.61
CA LEU A 48 1.00 -8.00 -11.00
C LEU A 48 0.11 -9.19 -11.35
N LEU A 49 -0.99 -9.40 -10.61
CA LEU A 49 -1.96 -10.45 -10.94
C LEU A 49 -2.64 -10.17 -12.29
N LYS A 50 -3.06 -8.93 -12.52
CA LYS A 50 -3.66 -8.52 -13.80
C LYS A 50 -2.70 -8.71 -14.97
N ALA A 51 -1.43 -8.40 -14.76
CA ALA A 51 -0.41 -8.52 -15.79
C ALA A 51 -0.23 -9.95 -16.31
N CYS A 52 -0.54 -10.96 -15.49
CA CYS A 52 -0.45 -12.36 -15.91
C CYS A 52 -1.81 -13.04 -16.15
N ASP A 53 -2.94 -12.35 -15.93
CA ASP A 53 -4.27 -12.93 -16.17
C ASP A 53 -4.46 -13.36 -17.63
N TRP A 54 -3.95 -12.58 -18.58
CA TRP A 54 -4.04 -12.91 -20.01
C TRP A 54 -3.28 -14.20 -20.34
N GLU A 55 -2.16 -14.45 -19.66
CA GLU A 55 -1.37 -15.68 -19.84
C GLU A 55 -2.17 -16.91 -19.41
N ILE A 56 -2.86 -16.79 -18.28
CA ILE A 56 -3.73 -17.85 -17.77
C ILE A 56 -4.87 -18.12 -18.75
N THR A 57 -5.54 -17.08 -19.20
CA THR A 57 -6.65 -17.18 -20.17
C THR A 57 -6.17 -17.80 -21.47
N SER A 58 -5.02 -17.36 -21.99
CA SER A 58 -4.42 -17.87 -23.21
C SER A 58 -4.13 -19.38 -23.13
N GLU A 59 -3.53 -19.82 -22.01
CA GLU A 59 -3.25 -21.26 -21.82
C GLU A 59 -4.53 -22.08 -21.76
N LEU A 60 -5.55 -21.61 -21.05
CA LEU A 60 -6.84 -22.29 -20.95
C LEU A 60 -7.54 -22.38 -22.32
N GLU A 61 -7.48 -21.32 -23.12
CA GLU A 61 -8.06 -21.32 -24.47
C GLU A 61 -7.37 -22.31 -25.41
N LYS A 62 -6.07 -22.51 -25.23
CA LYS A 62 -5.29 -23.51 -25.99
C LYS A 62 -5.50 -24.94 -25.50
N GLY A 63 -6.26 -25.12 -24.42
CA GLY A 63 -6.46 -26.43 -23.80
C GLY A 63 -5.27 -26.91 -22.96
N ASN A 64 -4.32 -26.03 -22.64
CA ASN A 64 -3.16 -26.36 -21.83
C ASN A 64 -3.46 -26.19 -20.34
N ALA A 65 -2.78 -26.97 -19.51
CA ALA A 65 -2.79 -26.78 -18.07
C ALA A 65 -1.89 -25.58 -17.70
N ILE A 66 -2.25 -24.89 -16.63
CA ILE A 66 -1.41 -23.81 -16.06
C ILE A 66 -0.24 -24.47 -15.34
N SER A 67 0.99 -23.95 -15.55
CA SER A 67 2.18 -24.49 -14.90
C SER A 67 2.12 -24.36 -13.37
N ASP A 68 2.76 -25.29 -12.68
CA ASP A 68 2.83 -25.27 -11.22
C ASP A 68 3.59 -24.04 -10.73
N GLU A 69 4.62 -23.60 -11.43
CA GLU A 69 5.39 -22.39 -11.14
C GLU A 69 4.50 -21.15 -11.20
N MET A 70 3.63 -21.04 -12.20
CA MET A 70 2.71 -19.92 -12.33
C MET A 70 1.66 -19.95 -11.21
N LYS A 71 1.13 -21.11 -10.87
CA LYS A 71 0.19 -21.28 -9.76
C LYS A 71 0.83 -20.86 -8.45
N THR A 72 2.06 -21.26 -8.19
CA THR A 72 2.81 -20.89 -6.99
C THR A 72 3.06 -19.38 -6.93
N TYR A 73 3.48 -18.79 -8.03
CA TYR A 73 3.69 -17.34 -8.13
C TYR A 73 2.41 -16.54 -7.80
N ARG A 74 1.31 -16.92 -8.42
CA ARG A 74 0.02 -16.22 -8.22
C ARG A 74 -0.49 -16.41 -6.79
N GLN A 75 -0.31 -17.60 -6.22
CA GLN A 75 -0.70 -17.85 -4.82
C GLN A 75 0.16 -17.04 -3.86
N ALA A 76 1.46 -16.95 -4.10
CA ALA A 76 2.36 -16.11 -3.30
C ALA A 76 1.97 -14.63 -3.35
N LEU A 77 1.53 -14.13 -4.51
CA LEU A 77 1.00 -12.77 -4.64
C LEU A 77 -0.27 -12.58 -3.81
N ARG A 78 -1.21 -13.53 -3.87
CA ARG A 78 -2.45 -13.45 -3.09
C ARG A 78 -2.18 -13.46 -1.59
N ASP A 79 -1.18 -14.21 -1.14
CA ASP A 79 -0.83 -14.36 0.28
C ASP A 79 0.06 -13.22 0.80
N LEU A 80 0.68 -12.46 -0.09
CA LEU A 80 1.66 -11.44 0.28
C LEU A 80 1.16 -10.40 1.30
N PRO A 81 -0.10 -9.92 1.25
CA PRO A 81 -0.60 -8.97 2.25
C PRO A 81 -0.81 -9.55 3.64
N ASN A 82 -0.82 -10.86 3.79
CA ASN A 82 -1.09 -11.51 5.06
C ASN A 82 0.00 -11.16 6.08
N GLY A 83 -0.42 -10.71 7.27
CA GLY A 83 0.51 -10.36 8.34
C GLY A 83 1.28 -9.07 8.16
N LYS A 84 0.98 -8.27 7.13
CA LYS A 84 1.63 -6.98 6.87
C LYS A 84 0.92 -5.86 7.63
N ASP A 85 1.06 -5.84 8.94
CA ASP A 85 0.35 -4.93 9.84
C ASP A 85 1.16 -3.68 10.23
N THR A 86 2.38 -3.54 9.73
CA THR A 86 3.22 -2.36 9.94
C THR A 86 3.78 -1.85 8.62
N VAL A 87 4.20 -0.57 8.61
CA VAL A 87 4.86 0.03 7.43
C VAL A 87 6.12 -0.76 7.07
N ASP A 88 6.93 -1.11 8.06
CA ASP A 88 8.18 -1.86 7.83
C ASP A 88 7.92 -3.22 7.21
N LYS A 89 6.92 -3.95 7.68
CA LYS A 89 6.54 -5.24 7.10
C LYS A 89 6.10 -5.10 5.65
N CYS A 90 5.33 -4.06 5.32
CA CYS A 90 4.94 -3.78 3.94
C CYS A 90 6.15 -3.43 3.06
N ASN A 91 7.04 -2.57 3.55
CA ASN A 91 8.22 -2.13 2.80
C ASN A 91 9.25 -3.24 2.60
N ASN A 92 9.34 -4.17 3.55
CA ASN A 92 10.29 -5.28 3.52
C ASN A 92 9.68 -6.57 2.97
N ALA A 93 8.47 -6.52 2.42
CA ALA A 93 7.83 -7.68 1.82
C ALA A 93 8.68 -8.24 0.67
N THR A 94 8.84 -9.56 0.65
CA THR A 94 9.57 -10.25 -0.41
C THR A 94 8.60 -10.57 -1.54
N TRP A 95 8.77 -9.88 -2.67
CA TRP A 95 7.94 -10.09 -3.84
C TRP A 95 8.35 -11.37 -4.57
N PRO A 96 7.39 -12.23 -4.93
CA PRO A 96 7.71 -13.42 -5.71
C PRO A 96 8.20 -13.03 -7.10
N THR A 97 9.07 -13.88 -7.66
CA THR A 97 9.60 -13.67 -9.01
C THR A 97 8.73 -14.40 -10.02
N LYS A 98 8.31 -13.71 -11.08
CA LYS A 98 7.51 -14.31 -12.15
C LYS A 98 8.32 -15.39 -12.86
N PRO A 99 7.74 -16.59 -13.04
CA PRO A 99 8.41 -17.67 -13.78
C PRO A 99 8.61 -17.34 -15.25
#